data_279f19dac348c46bbd91d522b4f4b646
#
_entry.id   279f19dac348c46bbd91d522b4f4b646
#
_cell.length_a   1.000
_cell.length_b   1.000
_cell.length_c   1.000
_cell.angle_alpha   90.00
_cell.angle_beta   90.00
_cell.angle_gamma   90.00
#
_symmetry.space_group_name_H-M   'P 1'
#
loop_
_entity.id
_entity.type
_entity.pdbx_description
1 polymer ?
#
loop_
_entity_poly.entity_id
_entity_poly.type
_entity_poly.pdbx_seq_one_letter_code
_entity_poly.pdbx_strand_id
1 'polypeptide(L)'
;MTKTGVKIEPAHGLRGTLVPPPDKSISHRCALVGTMASEPVRVHNYLDAGDTNATLDAIRSVGAVVENRPDEIVIRGTGLRAAGEADAPIDVRNAGTLMRLLPGWLAGQPGGLHWTIDGDASIRRRPVDRIAEPLRQMGGRIDATDGRYPPFTVFGSDLSGIDYVLPVASAQVKSCAMLAALLASGETSIAEPHPTRDHTERLLLRAGVPVRREDNRVVVPSTDELELDDVTVPGDLSSAAFFIAAGVLVPRSRLVVQGVGVNWTRQGFLRVLDRMGGIVVGDLEELGTPPGPDEPVADLDVAAGPLEGTTVEPEEVPLAIDELPLIALLGCFAEGETVVKGADELRLKESDRIAGVVDGLRGLGADIEATEDGFAVRGTGELRGGALDSRGDHRLAILGAVAGLASQEGVEVLGMDAAAISYPGFPEDLAALV
;
A
#
# COMPACT_ATOMS: atom_id res chain seq x y z
N MET A 1 16.60 -16.74 17.55
CA MET A 1 17.69 -16.18 16.72
C MET A 1 17.85 -14.74 17.11
N THR A 2 19.05 -14.30 17.45
CA THR A 2 19.36 -12.88 17.69
C THR A 2 19.20 -12.13 16.36
N LYS A 3 18.29 -11.15 16.29
CA LYS A 3 18.14 -10.30 15.11
C LYS A 3 19.45 -9.53 14.93
N THR A 4 19.97 -9.50 13.72
CA THR A 4 21.14 -8.69 13.38
C THR A 4 20.71 -7.22 13.35
N GLY A 5 21.42 -6.37 14.11
CA GLY A 5 21.20 -4.92 14.10
C GLY A 5 22.02 -4.25 12.99
N VAL A 6 21.44 -3.24 12.36
CA VAL A 6 22.15 -2.34 11.44
C VAL A 6 22.16 -0.96 12.06
N LYS A 7 23.35 -0.41 12.29
CA LYS A 7 23.51 0.93 12.86
C LYS A 7 23.35 1.97 11.75
N ILE A 8 22.45 2.93 11.96
CA ILE A 8 22.29 4.11 11.12
C ILE A 8 22.83 5.30 11.91
N GLU A 9 23.84 5.95 11.37
CA GLU A 9 24.48 7.09 12.01
C GLU A 9 23.73 8.41 11.69
N PRO A 10 23.84 9.43 12.56
CA PRO A 10 23.25 10.74 12.31
C PRO A 10 23.80 11.37 11.02
N ALA A 11 22.93 11.99 10.24
CA ALA A 11 23.31 12.71 9.03
C ALA A 11 23.37 14.22 9.26
N HIS A 12 24.24 14.91 8.52
CA HIS A 12 24.39 16.36 8.58
C HIS A 12 23.77 17.12 7.41
N GLY A 13 23.13 16.44 6.52
CA GLY A 13 22.41 16.94 5.34
C GLY A 13 22.29 15.85 4.30
N LEU A 14 21.13 15.73 3.70
CA LEU A 14 20.88 14.82 2.58
C LEU A 14 20.83 15.64 1.31
N ARG A 15 21.48 15.17 0.24
CA ARG A 15 21.53 15.90 -1.04
C ARG A 15 21.52 14.94 -2.21
N GLY A 16 20.79 15.30 -3.25
CA GLY A 16 20.78 14.55 -4.49
C GLY A 16 19.38 14.36 -5.04
N THR A 17 19.31 13.44 -5.99
CA THR A 17 18.07 13.05 -6.65
C THR A 17 17.82 11.58 -6.34
N LEU A 18 16.57 11.26 -5.98
CA LEU A 18 16.08 9.92 -5.73
C LEU A 18 14.99 9.59 -6.74
N VAL A 19 15.03 8.39 -7.31
CA VAL A 19 13.89 7.78 -8.00
C VAL A 19 13.39 6.66 -7.09
N PRO A 20 12.21 6.81 -6.46
CA PRO A 20 11.71 5.78 -5.55
C PRO A 20 11.35 4.51 -6.33
N PRO A 21 11.31 3.34 -5.67
CA PRO A 21 10.86 2.12 -6.33
C PRO A 21 9.43 2.27 -6.85
N PRO A 22 9.05 1.46 -7.84
CA PRO A 22 7.71 1.47 -8.41
C PRO A 22 6.62 1.22 -7.35
N ASP A 23 5.42 1.78 -7.55
CA ASP A 23 4.31 1.61 -6.62
C ASP A 23 3.87 0.15 -6.51
N LYS A 24 3.95 -0.38 -5.28
CA LYS A 24 3.59 -1.75 -4.96
C LYS A 24 2.11 -2.04 -5.24
N SER A 25 1.23 -1.13 -4.85
CA SER A 25 -0.23 -1.29 -4.99
C SER A 25 -0.67 -1.32 -6.44
N ILE A 26 -0.03 -0.51 -7.28
CA ILE A 26 -0.29 -0.44 -8.71
C ILE A 26 0.31 -1.67 -9.40
N SER A 27 1.54 -2.08 -9.03
CA SER A 27 2.18 -3.29 -9.58
C SER A 27 1.31 -4.54 -9.39
N HIS A 28 0.78 -4.77 -8.18
CA HIS A 28 -0.15 -5.87 -7.94
C HIS A 28 -1.37 -5.83 -8.87
N ARG A 29 -1.95 -4.64 -9.06
CA ARG A 29 -3.14 -4.45 -9.89
C ARG A 29 -2.84 -4.65 -11.36
N CYS A 30 -1.71 -4.15 -11.85
CA CYS A 30 -1.28 -4.36 -13.23
C CYS A 30 -1.11 -5.86 -13.53
N ALA A 31 -0.54 -6.63 -12.60
CA ALA A 31 -0.40 -8.07 -12.77
C ALA A 31 -1.76 -8.78 -12.79
N LEU A 32 -2.67 -8.44 -11.87
CA LEU A 32 -4.00 -9.07 -11.80
C LEU A 32 -4.87 -8.69 -13.02
N VAL A 33 -4.97 -7.40 -13.35
CA VAL A 33 -5.79 -6.93 -14.48
C VAL A 33 -5.19 -7.39 -15.81
N GLY A 34 -3.85 -7.39 -15.93
CA GLY A 34 -3.16 -7.95 -17.10
C GLY A 34 -3.42 -9.45 -17.30
N THR A 35 -3.69 -10.20 -16.22
CA THR A 35 -4.09 -11.61 -16.32
C THR A 35 -5.51 -11.77 -16.88
N MET A 36 -6.37 -10.81 -16.65
CA MET A 36 -7.76 -10.77 -17.11
C MET A 36 -7.89 -10.21 -18.52
N ALA A 37 -6.86 -9.54 -19.04
CA ALA A 37 -6.89 -8.91 -20.37
C ALA A 37 -6.88 -9.94 -21.50
N SER A 38 -7.51 -9.58 -22.65
CA SER A 38 -7.60 -10.40 -23.85
C SER A 38 -6.30 -10.44 -24.65
N GLU A 39 -5.52 -9.36 -24.62
CA GLU A 39 -4.26 -9.21 -25.32
C GLU A 39 -3.07 -9.15 -24.36
N PRO A 40 -1.83 -9.39 -24.81
CA PRO A 40 -0.64 -9.28 -23.97
C PRO A 40 -0.44 -7.87 -23.44
N VAL A 41 -0.30 -7.74 -22.12
CA VAL A 41 -0.06 -6.47 -21.43
C VAL A 41 1.41 -6.29 -21.14
N ARG A 42 1.97 -5.12 -21.46
CA ARG A 42 3.31 -4.70 -21.06
C ARG A 42 3.22 -3.81 -19.82
N VAL A 43 3.95 -4.19 -18.80
CA VAL A 43 4.02 -3.39 -17.58
C VAL A 43 5.46 -2.90 -17.42
N HIS A 44 5.65 -1.61 -17.66
CA HIS A 44 6.91 -0.93 -17.49
C HIS A 44 7.09 -0.55 -16.03
N ASN A 45 8.33 -0.61 -15.55
CA ASN A 45 8.67 -0.23 -14.19
C ASN A 45 7.86 -1.03 -13.14
N TYR A 46 7.74 -2.36 -13.33
CA TYR A 46 7.08 -3.23 -12.35
C TYR A 46 7.97 -3.40 -11.11
N LEU A 47 7.41 -3.31 -9.91
CA LEU A 47 8.18 -3.50 -8.67
C LEU A 47 8.68 -4.96 -8.57
N ASP A 48 9.99 -5.14 -8.48
CA ASP A 48 10.64 -6.43 -8.17
C ASP A 48 10.86 -6.53 -6.64
N ALA A 49 9.86 -7.05 -5.94
CA ALA A 49 9.91 -7.24 -4.49
C ALA A 49 9.14 -8.50 -4.08
N GLY A 50 9.32 -8.96 -2.85
CA GLY A 50 8.74 -10.20 -2.37
C GLY A 50 7.22 -10.31 -2.55
N ASP A 51 6.49 -9.23 -2.24
CA ASP A 51 5.03 -9.18 -2.37
C ASP A 51 4.56 -9.25 -3.84
N THR A 52 5.17 -8.48 -4.70
CA THR A 52 4.78 -8.38 -6.12
C THR A 52 5.19 -9.64 -6.91
N ASN A 53 6.32 -10.25 -6.55
CA ASN A 53 6.74 -11.54 -7.08
C ASN A 53 5.77 -12.66 -6.70
N ALA A 54 5.21 -12.64 -5.46
CA ALA A 54 4.14 -13.57 -5.08
C ALA A 54 2.91 -13.42 -5.99
N THR A 55 2.61 -12.21 -6.46
CA THR A 55 1.50 -12.00 -7.42
C THR A 55 1.83 -12.59 -8.79
N LEU A 56 3.06 -12.42 -9.29
CA LEU A 56 3.46 -13.05 -10.55
C LEU A 56 3.39 -14.58 -10.48
N ASP A 57 3.78 -15.17 -9.35
CA ASP A 57 3.67 -16.62 -9.15
C ASP A 57 2.20 -17.08 -9.06
N ALA A 58 1.35 -16.30 -8.37
CA ALA A 58 -0.08 -16.60 -8.28
C ALA A 58 -0.77 -16.56 -9.65
N ILE A 59 -0.50 -15.54 -10.49
CA ILE A 59 -1.10 -15.47 -11.82
C ILE A 59 -0.60 -16.58 -12.76
N ARG A 60 0.66 -17.01 -12.62
CA ARG A 60 1.18 -18.19 -13.33
C ARG A 60 0.45 -19.46 -12.93
N SER A 61 0.13 -19.63 -11.65
CA SER A 61 -0.57 -20.82 -11.15
C SER A 61 -2.00 -20.95 -11.67
N VAL A 62 -2.61 -19.85 -12.13
CA VAL A 62 -3.93 -19.83 -12.75
C VAL A 62 -3.88 -19.74 -14.29
N GLY A 63 -2.70 -19.93 -14.89
CA GLY A 63 -2.53 -20.13 -16.31
C GLY A 63 -1.90 -18.96 -17.09
N ALA A 64 -1.65 -17.81 -16.47
CA ALA A 64 -0.97 -16.70 -17.17
C ALA A 64 0.50 -17.02 -17.48
N VAL A 65 1.00 -16.49 -18.58
CA VAL A 65 2.41 -16.54 -18.94
C VAL A 65 3.03 -15.17 -18.67
N VAL A 66 4.08 -15.14 -17.87
CA VAL A 66 4.81 -13.91 -17.54
C VAL A 66 6.24 -14.00 -18.05
N GLU A 67 6.59 -13.09 -18.95
CA GLU A 67 7.93 -12.91 -19.49
C GLU A 67 8.60 -11.71 -18.78
N ASN A 68 9.69 -11.97 -18.06
CA ASN A 68 10.49 -10.90 -17.46
C ASN A 68 11.51 -10.41 -18.48
N ARG A 69 11.54 -9.10 -18.76
CA ARG A 69 12.50 -8.41 -19.60
C ARG A 69 13.24 -7.33 -18.78
N PRO A 70 14.35 -6.78 -19.26
CA PRO A 70 15.14 -5.83 -18.47
C PRO A 70 14.36 -4.64 -17.92
N ASP A 71 13.45 -4.05 -18.70
CA ASP A 71 12.76 -2.82 -18.36
C ASP A 71 11.23 -2.98 -18.28
N GLU A 72 10.71 -4.18 -18.51
CA GLU A 72 9.28 -4.48 -18.52
C GLU A 72 9.01 -5.93 -18.15
N ILE A 73 7.78 -6.20 -17.70
CA ILE A 73 7.22 -7.54 -17.74
C ILE A 73 6.11 -7.59 -18.79
N VAL A 74 6.01 -8.72 -19.49
CA VAL A 74 4.92 -8.97 -20.44
C VAL A 74 4.04 -10.06 -19.88
N ILE A 75 2.76 -9.77 -19.69
CA ILE A 75 1.77 -10.70 -19.18
C ILE A 75 0.84 -11.12 -20.31
N ARG A 76 0.87 -12.41 -20.63
CA ARG A 76 -0.14 -13.03 -21.51
C ARG A 76 -1.19 -13.65 -20.60
N GLY A 77 -2.29 -12.94 -20.43
CA GLY A 77 -3.36 -13.34 -19.56
C GLY A 77 -4.13 -14.58 -20.05
N THR A 78 -4.98 -15.08 -19.19
CA THR A 78 -5.93 -16.14 -19.55
C THR A 78 -7.24 -15.56 -20.11
N GLY A 79 -7.45 -14.26 -19.90
CA GLY A 79 -8.70 -13.57 -20.16
C GLY A 79 -9.63 -13.54 -18.94
N LEU A 80 -10.66 -12.71 -19.03
CA LEU A 80 -11.51 -12.37 -17.89
C LEU A 80 -12.23 -13.60 -17.27
N ARG A 81 -12.66 -14.59 -18.07
CA ARG A 81 -13.49 -15.72 -17.64
C ARG A 81 -12.79 -17.08 -17.75
N ALA A 82 -11.45 -17.12 -17.80
CA ALA A 82 -10.71 -18.33 -18.11
C ALA A 82 -9.53 -18.58 -17.14
N ALA A 83 -9.73 -18.29 -15.84
CA ALA A 83 -8.75 -18.70 -14.84
C ALA A 83 -8.63 -20.23 -14.81
N GLY A 84 -7.38 -20.73 -14.91
CA GLY A 84 -7.08 -22.15 -14.80
C GLY A 84 -7.19 -22.67 -13.38
N GLU A 85 -7.29 -23.99 -13.23
CA GLU A 85 -7.13 -24.66 -11.93
C GLU A 85 -5.68 -24.54 -11.47
N ALA A 86 -5.48 -24.34 -10.17
CA ALA A 86 -4.16 -24.36 -9.57
C ALA A 86 -3.87 -25.76 -9.00
N ASP A 87 -2.70 -26.33 -9.33
CA ASP A 87 -2.30 -27.68 -8.88
C ASP A 87 -2.07 -27.76 -7.35
N ALA A 88 -1.88 -26.61 -6.70
CA ALA A 88 -1.60 -26.50 -5.27
C ALA A 88 -2.23 -25.21 -4.70
N PRO A 89 -2.33 -25.06 -3.38
CA PRO A 89 -2.73 -23.79 -2.78
C PRO A 89 -1.87 -22.63 -3.28
N ILE A 90 -2.52 -21.53 -3.61
CA ILE A 90 -1.86 -20.29 -4.06
C ILE A 90 -1.19 -19.67 -2.84
N ASP A 91 0.14 -19.68 -2.82
CA ASP A 91 0.94 -19.08 -1.76
C ASP A 91 1.11 -17.58 -2.00
N VAL A 92 0.42 -16.76 -1.22
CA VAL A 92 0.56 -15.30 -1.29
C VAL A 92 1.76 -14.80 -0.46
N ARG A 93 2.54 -15.67 0.17
CA ARG A 93 3.66 -15.33 1.06
C ARG A 93 3.22 -14.35 2.14
N ASN A 94 3.61 -13.06 2.05
CA ASN A 94 3.16 -11.97 2.95
C ASN A 94 2.26 -10.94 2.24
N ALA A 95 1.92 -11.15 0.97
CA ALA A 95 1.24 -10.18 0.12
C ALA A 95 -0.26 -10.05 0.47
N GLY A 96 -0.57 -9.23 1.47
CA GLY A 96 -1.96 -8.96 1.88
C GLY A 96 -2.83 -8.33 0.80
N THR A 97 -2.23 -7.61 -0.16
CA THR A 97 -2.94 -7.06 -1.33
C THR A 97 -3.39 -8.18 -2.24
N LEU A 98 -2.50 -9.09 -2.62
CA LEU A 98 -2.84 -10.25 -3.45
C LEU A 98 -3.93 -11.10 -2.81
N MET A 99 -3.76 -11.44 -1.51
CA MET A 99 -4.72 -12.23 -0.73
C MET A 99 -6.14 -11.68 -0.81
N ARG A 100 -6.29 -10.34 -0.89
CA ARG A 100 -7.60 -9.70 -0.87
C ARG A 100 -8.17 -9.37 -2.25
N LEU A 101 -7.32 -9.11 -3.25
CA LEU A 101 -7.79 -8.72 -4.58
C LEU A 101 -8.11 -9.93 -5.47
N LEU A 102 -7.23 -10.93 -5.48
CA LEU A 102 -7.37 -12.13 -6.32
C LEU A 102 -8.72 -12.84 -6.14
N PRO A 103 -9.28 -13.01 -4.93
CA PRO A 103 -10.58 -13.62 -4.70
C PRO A 103 -11.74 -12.97 -5.48
N GLY A 104 -11.69 -11.66 -5.71
CA GLY A 104 -12.71 -10.94 -6.47
C GLY A 104 -12.87 -11.47 -7.89
N TRP A 105 -11.74 -11.69 -8.58
CA TRP A 105 -11.74 -12.27 -9.92
C TRP A 105 -12.10 -13.77 -9.92
N LEU A 106 -11.51 -14.54 -8.99
CA LEU A 106 -11.72 -15.99 -8.92
C LEU A 106 -13.15 -16.37 -8.58
N ALA A 107 -13.86 -15.58 -7.76
CA ALA A 107 -15.22 -15.84 -7.36
C ALA A 107 -16.21 -15.81 -8.54
N GLY A 108 -15.96 -15.02 -9.58
CA GLY A 108 -16.80 -14.92 -10.77
C GLY A 108 -16.44 -15.92 -11.90
N GLN A 109 -15.51 -16.84 -11.67
CA GLN A 109 -15.14 -17.85 -12.65
C GLN A 109 -16.24 -18.94 -12.76
N PRO A 110 -16.22 -19.76 -13.83
CA PRO A 110 -17.21 -20.82 -14.02
C PRO A 110 -17.35 -21.75 -12.81
N GLY A 111 -18.57 -22.16 -12.52
CA GLY A 111 -18.87 -23.09 -11.44
C GLY A 111 -18.13 -24.43 -11.60
N GLY A 112 -17.75 -25.03 -10.46
CA GLY A 112 -16.95 -26.25 -10.40
C GLY A 112 -15.46 -26.03 -10.17
N LEU A 113 -14.94 -24.85 -10.50
CA LEU A 113 -13.57 -24.47 -10.20
C LEU A 113 -13.43 -23.96 -8.74
N HIS A 114 -12.25 -24.15 -8.15
CA HIS A 114 -11.97 -23.62 -6.82
C HIS A 114 -10.46 -23.42 -6.62
N TRP A 115 -10.11 -22.47 -5.76
CA TRP A 115 -8.72 -22.13 -5.44
C TRP A 115 -8.57 -21.95 -3.94
N THR A 116 -7.59 -22.64 -3.35
CA THR A 116 -7.21 -22.43 -1.96
C THR A 116 -6.09 -21.38 -1.91
N ILE A 117 -6.24 -20.40 -1.06
CA ILE A 117 -5.29 -19.30 -0.87
C ILE A 117 -4.74 -19.38 0.54
N ASP A 118 -3.42 -19.34 0.68
CA ASP A 118 -2.69 -19.40 1.95
C ASP A 118 -1.43 -18.51 1.88
N GLY A 119 -0.74 -18.36 2.98
CA GLY A 119 0.50 -17.62 3.06
C GLY A 119 1.26 -17.89 4.37
N ASP A 120 2.13 -16.97 4.74
CA ASP A 120 2.95 -17.09 5.93
C ASP A 120 2.15 -16.91 7.25
N ALA A 121 2.84 -17.01 8.38
CA ALA A 121 2.23 -16.86 9.69
C ALA A 121 1.62 -15.46 9.93
N SER A 122 2.07 -14.42 9.25
CA SER A 122 1.47 -13.09 9.31
C SER A 122 0.14 -13.05 8.54
N ILE A 123 0.10 -13.61 7.32
CA ILE A 123 -1.10 -13.73 6.50
C ILE A 123 -2.19 -14.51 7.23
N ARG A 124 -1.85 -15.64 7.84
CA ARG A 124 -2.80 -16.51 8.57
C ARG A 124 -3.48 -15.84 9.78
N ARG A 125 -2.99 -14.68 10.21
CA ARG A 125 -3.63 -13.87 11.27
C ARG A 125 -4.49 -12.74 10.75
N ARG A 126 -4.44 -12.45 9.41
CA ARG A 126 -5.19 -11.35 8.82
C ARG A 126 -6.59 -11.80 8.42
N PRO A 127 -7.63 -11.06 8.83
CA PRO A 127 -9.01 -11.45 8.52
C PRO A 127 -9.31 -11.30 7.03
N VAL A 128 -10.07 -12.27 6.48
CA VAL A 128 -10.59 -12.28 5.11
C VAL A 128 -12.12 -12.17 5.06
N ASP A 129 -12.78 -12.14 6.20
CA ASP A 129 -14.23 -11.96 6.33
C ASP A 129 -14.73 -10.69 5.61
N ARG A 130 -13.93 -9.62 5.64
CA ARG A 130 -14.24 -8.34 4.99
C ARG A 130 -14.39 -8.43 3.47
N ILE A 131 -13.63 -9.30 2.81
CA ILE A 131 -13.78 -9.55 1.37
C ILE A 131 -14.80 -10.66 1.11
N ALA A 132 -14.93 -11.62 2.01
CA ALA A 132 -15.89 -12.70 1.88
C ALA A 132 -17.34 -12.20 1.92
N GLU A 133 -17.62 -11.17 2.73
CA GLU A 133 -18.97 -10.61 2.90
C GLU A 133 -19.55 -10.06 1.59
N PRO A 134 -18.93 -9.08 0.91
CA PRO A 134 -19.47 -8.60 -0.38
C PRO A 134 -19.56 -9.71 -1.43
N LEU A 135 -18.57 -10.60 -1.50
CA LEU A 135 -18.60 -11.70 -2.47
C LEU A 135 -19.76 -12.68 -2.20
N ARG A 136 -20.09 -12.96 -0.93
CA ARG A 136 -21.27 -13.78 -0.57
C ARG A 136 -22.57 -13.07 -0.91
N GLN A 137 -22.67 -11.76 -0.71
CA GLN A 137 -23.82 -10.98 -1.13
C GLN A 137 -24.01 -11.00 -2.65
N MET A 138 -22.93 -11.06 -3.42
CA MET A 138 -22.95 -11.24 -4.87
C MET A 138 -23.34 -12.67 -5.31
N GLY A 139 -23.45 -13.63 -4.39
CA GLY A 139 -23.73 -15.05 -4.69
C GLY A 139 -22.49 -15.95 -4.70
N GLY A 140 -21.33 -15.41 -4.40
CA GLY A 140 -20.07 -16.16 -4.33
C GLY A 140 -19.97 -17.04 -3.09
N ARG A 141 -19.16 -18.10 -3.19
CA ARG A 141 -18.86 -18.99 -2.08
C ARG A 141 -17.40 -18.90 -1.67
N ILE A 142 -17.18 -18.66 -0.37
CA ILE A 142 -15.86 -18.65 0.26
C ILE A 142 -15.93 -19.43 1.57
N ASP A 143 -15.05 -20.42 1.71
CA ASP A 143 -14.87 -21.23 2.91
C ASP A 143 -13.51 -20.89 3.54
N ALA A 144 -13.49 -20.32 4.74
CA ALA A 144 -12.30 -19.87 5.42
C ALA A 144 -12.12 -20.59 6.75
N THR A 145 -10.89 -20.71 7.22
CA THR A 145 -10.55 -21.23 8.55
C THR A 145 -11.22 -20.38 9.62
N ASP A 146 -11.97 -21.03 10.51
CA ASP A 146 -12.81 -20.37 11.52
C ASP A 146 -13.78 -19.32 10.94
N GLY A 147 -14.14 -19.47 9.65
CA GLY A 147 -14.99 -18.55 8.91
C GLY A 147 -14.36 -17.20 8.58
N ARG A 148 -13.08 -16.98 8.94
CA ARG A 148 -12.47 -15.66 9.00
C ARG A 148 -11.02 -15.57 8.51
N TYR A 149 -10.23 -16.64 8.57
CA TYR A 149 -8.79 -16.58 8.36
C TYR A 149 -8.30 -17.49 7.24
N PRO A 150 -7.12 -17.24 6.65
CA PRO A 150 -6.43 -18.21 5.80
C PRO A 150 -5.99 -19.46 6.58
N PRO A 151 -5.85 -20.64 5.91
CA PRO A 151 -6.18 -20.81 4.50
C PRO A 151 -7.69 -20.72 4.24
N PHE A 152 -8.05 -20.21 3.07
CA PHE A 152 -9.43 -20.14 2.63
C PHE A 152 -9.57 -20.56 1.18
N THR A 153 -10.76 -21.05 0.80
CA THR A 153 -11.05 -21.52 -0.55
C THR A 153 -12.14 -20.64 -1.18
N VAL A 154 -11.88 -20.16 -2.38
CA VAL A 154 -12.81 -19.43 -3.23
C VAL A 154 -13.35 -20.38 -4.29
N PHE A 155 -14.65 -20.38 -4.49
CA PHE A 155 -15.33 -21.19 -5.51
C PHE A 155 -15.87 -20.32 -6.64
N GLY A 156 -15.66 -20.76 -7.88
CA GLY A 156 -16.29 -20.16 -9.04
C GLY A 156 -17.81 -20.21 -8.93
N SER A 157 -18.47 -19.09 -9.21
CA SER A 157 -19.90 -18.91 -9.00
C SER A 157 -20.47 -17.92 -10.03
N ASP A 158 -21.76 -18.04 -10.32
CA ASP A 158 -22.50 -17.02 -11.06
C ASP A 158 -22.80 -15.86 -10.10
N LEU A 159 -22.14 -14.71 -10.33
CA LEU A 159 -22.28 -13.53 -9.49
C LEU A 159 -23.38 -12.61 -10.01
N SER A 160 -24.02 -11.89 -9.09
CA SER A 160 -24.97 -10.81 -9.38
C SER A 160 -24.47 -9.48 -8.81
N GLY A 161 -24.74 -8.39 -9.52
CA GLY A 161 -24.43 -7.06 -9.04
C GLY A 161 -25.16 -6.71 -7.75
N ILE A 162 -24.53 -5.91 -6.90
CA ILE A 162 -25.07 -5.51 -5.58
C ILE A 162 -24.90 -4.01 -5.34
N ASP A 163 -25.67 -3.50 -4.41
CA ASP A 163 -25.43 -2.20 -3.77
C ASP A 163 -24.81 -2.46 -2.40
N TYR A 164 -23.51 -2.14 -2.25
CA TYR A 164 -22.72 -2.47 -1.07
C TYR A 164 -22.19 -1.22 -0.40
N VAL A 165 -22.34 -1.14 0.93
CA VAL A 165 -21.74 -0.08 1.74
C VAL A 165 -20.55 -0.66 2.50
N LEU A 166 -19.35 -0.10 2.27
CA LEU A 166 -18.16 -0.51 2.99
C LEU A 166 -18.30 -0.17 4.48
N PRO A 167 -18.15 -1.15 5.39
CA PRO A 167 -18.23 -0.87 6.83
C PRO A 167 -17.06 -0.02 7.35
N VAL A 168 -15.93 -0.08 6.66
CA VAL A 168 -14.73 0.72 6.91
C VAL A 168 -14.11 1.16 5.59
N ALA A 169 -13.38 2.26 5.58
CA ALA A 169 -12.67 2.76 4.40
C ALA A 169 -11.52 1.82 4.02
N SER A 170 -11.76 0.90 3.08
CA SER A 170 -10.78 -0.11 2.63
C SER A 170 -10.72 -0.22 1.11
N ALA A 171 -9.66 0.32 0.53
CA ALA A 171 -9.40 0.20 -0.91
C ALA A 171 -9.27 -1.25 -1.38
N GLN A 172 -8.80 -2.17 -0.52
CA GLN A 172 -8.64 -3.58 -0.88
C GLN A 172 -10.00 -4.30 -0.97
N VAL A 173 -10.92 -4.03 -0.03
CA VAL A 173 -12.28 -4.58 -0.07
C VAL A 173 -13.03 -4.01 -1.26
N LYS A 174 -12.93 -2.70 -1.49
CA LYS A 174 -13.48 -2.05 -2.69
C LYS A 174 -12.96 -2.71 -3.97
N SER A 175 -11.63 -2.83 -4.11
CA SER A 175 -11.01 -3.44 -5.29
C SER A 175 -11.47 -4.89 -5.50
N CYS A 176 -11.57 -5.69 -4.44
CA CYS A 176 -12.09 -7.06 -4.52
C CYS A 176 -13.50 -7.10 -5.11
N ALA A 177 -14.41 -6.29 -4.58
CA ALA A 177 -15.79 -6.21 -5.06
C ALA A 177 -15.88 -5.66 -6.50
N MET A 178 -15.00 -4.71 -6.87
CA MET A 178 -14.91 -4.19 -8.24
C MET A 178 -14.47 -5.26 -9.24
N LEU A 179 -13.45 -6.06 -8.89
CA LEU A 179 -12.98 -7.14 -9.76
C LEU A 179 -14.05 -8.23 -9.92
N ALA A 180 -14.83 -8.53 -8.87
CA ALA A 180 -15.95 -9.44 -8.94
C ALA A 180 -17.11 -8.88 -9.80
N ALA A 181 -17.33 -7.56 -9.72
CA ALA A 181 -18.37 -6.87 -10.49
C ALA A 181 -18.20 -7.00 -12.01
N LEU A 182 -16.95 -7.10 -12.49
CA LEU A 182 -16.66 -7.30 -13.92
C LEU A 182 -17.32 -8.57 -14.49
N LEU A 183 -17.49 -9.58 -13.64
CA LEU A 183 -18.05 -10.89 -14.01
C LEU A 183 -19.52 -11.09 -13.57
N ALA A 184 -20.06 -10.15 -12.79
CA ALA A 184 -21.41 -10.24 -12.24
C ALA A 184 -22.47 -9.91 -13.30
N SER A 185 -23.67 -10.45 -13.13
CA SER A 185 -24.83 -9.99 -13.91
C SER A 185 -25.36 -8.68 -13.33
N GLY A 186 -25.39 -7.62 -14.15
CA GLY A 186 -25.78 -6.28 -13.74
C GLY A 186 -24.63 -5.43 -13.17
N GLU A 187 -24.95 -4.25 -12.67
CA GLU A 187 -23.97 -3.30 -12.10
C GLU A 187 -23.79 -3.53 -10.60
N THR A 188 -22.59 -3.27 -10.11
CA THR A 188 -22.30 -3.22 -8.67
C THR A 188 -21.98 -1.77 -8.27
N SER A 189 -22.64 -1.29 -7.23
CA SER A 189 -22.43 0.02 -6.63
C SER A 189 -21.79 -0.15 -5.25
N ILE A 190 -20.66 0.52 -5.00
CA ILE A 190 -19.90 0.42 -3.75
C ILE A 190 -19.80 1.80 -3.13
N ALA A 191 -20.44 2.00 -1.97
CA ALA A 191 -20.34 3.24 -1.20
C ALA A 191 -19.16 3.19 -0.23
N GLU A 192 -18.36 4.25 -0.21
CA GLU A 192 -17.24 4.42 0.71
C GLU A 192 -17.61 5.40 1.83
N PRO A 193 -17.34 5.09 3.12
CA PRO A 193 -17.56 6.05 4.21
C PRO A 193 -16.62 7.26 4.12
N HIS A 194 -15.40 7.03 3.67
CA HIS A 194 -14.37 8.03 3.35
C HIS A 194 -13.65 7.60 2.08
N PRO A 195 -13.12 8.53 1.26
CA PRO A 195 -12.36 8.20 0.07
C PRO A 195 -11.20 7.27 0.37
N THR A 196 -10.99 6.28 -0.49
CA THR A 196 -9.84 5.39 -0.46
C THR A 196 -9.11 5.39 -1.79
N ARG A 197 -7.92 4.78 -1.85
CA ARG A 197 -7.10 4.66 -3.06
C ARG A 197 -7.93 4.18 -4.25
N ASP A 198 -7.82 4.88 -5.38
CA ASP A 198 -8.62 4.66 -6.59
C ASP A 198 -7.83 4.03 -7.76
N HIS A 199 -6.68 3.41 -7.47
CA HIS A 199 -5.85 2.75 -8.49
C HIS A 199 -6.61 1.69 -9.32
N THR A 200 -7.58 1.00 -8.71
CA THR A 200 -8.39 0.00 -9.44
C THR A 200 -9.34 0.68 -10.41
N GLU A 201 -9.98 1.76 -9.99
CA GLU A 201 -10.84 2.58 -10.84
C GLU A 201 -10.08 3.08 -12.06
N ARG A 202 -8.90 3.68 -11.84
CA ARG A 202 -8.03 4.21 -12.92
C ARG A 202 -7.62 3.12 -13.89
N LEU A 203 -7.14 1.99 -13.36
CA LEU A 203 -6.69 0.89 -14.21
C LEU A 203 -7.82 0.23 -14.99
N LEU A 204 -9.02 0.09 -14.41
CA LEU A 204 -10.20 -0.40 -15.12
C LEU A 204 -10.69 0.58 -16.19
N LEU A 205 -10.65 1.90 -15.92
CA LEU A 205 -10.92 2.92 -16.95
C LEU A 205 -9.93 2.81 -18.11
N ARG A 206 -8.64 2.61 -17.82
CA ARG A 206 -7.61 2.37 -18.83
C ARG A 206 -7.86 1.08 -19.61
N ALA A 207 -8.40 0.06 -18.96
CA ALA A 207 -8.77 -1.21 -19.59
C ALA A 207 -10.13 -1.19 -20.32
N GLY A 208 -10.71 0.00 -20.55
CA GLY A 208 -11.94 0.18 -21.31
C GLY A 208 -13.23 -0.04 -20.51
N VAL A 209 -13.16 -0.28 -19.21
CA VAL A 209 -14.38 -0.44 -18.38
C VAL A 209 -14.91 0.93 -17.97
N PRO A 210 -16.16 1.28 -18.26
CA PRO A 210 -16.73 2.59 -17.94
C PRO A 210 -17.14 2.69 -16.45
N VAL A 211 -16.13 2.62 -15.57
CA VAL A 211 -16.32 2.86 -14.13
C VAL A 211 -16.82 4.29 -13.92
N ARG A 212 -17.85 4.46 -13.09
CA ARG A 212 -18.41 5.77 -12.77
C ARG A 212 -18.25 6.06 -11.28
N ARG A 213 -18.03 7.33 -10.95
CA ARG A 213 -18.10 7.82 -9.57
C ARG A 213 -19.35 8.71 -9.44
N GLU A 214 -20.20 8.36 -8.49
CA GLU A 214 -21.43 9.04 -8.16
C GLU A 214 -21.40 9.39 -6.67
N ASP A 215 -21.06 10.64 -6.34
CA ASP A 215 -20.79 11.09 -4.97
C ASP A 215 -19.73 10.23 -4.26
N ASN A 216 -20.13 9.53 -3.19
CA ASN A 216 -19.26 8.61 -2.46
C ASN A 216 -19.34 7.15 -2.95
N ARG A 217 -19.92 6.92 -4.14
CA ARG A 217 -20.11 5.60 -4.74
C ARG A 217 -19.24 5.40 -5.96
N VAL A 218 -18.73 4.18 -6.09
CA VAL A 218 -18.09 3.69 -7.30
C VAL A 218 -19.03 2.66 -7.93
N VAL A 219 -19.41 2.89 -9.19
CA VAL A 219 -20.30 2.01 -9.94
C VAL A 219 -19.49 1.30 -11.02
N VAL A 220 -19.53 -0.03 -11.00
CA VAL A 220 -18.79 -0.90 -11.91
C VAL A 220 -19.78 -1.75 -12.69
N PRO A 221 -19.87 -1.62 -14.02
CA PRO A 221 -20.66 -2.52 -14.86
C PRO A 221 -19.95 -3.86 -15.06
N SER A 222 -20.70 -4.87 -15.44
CA SER A 222 -20.11 -6.08 -16.02
C SER A 222 -19.48 -5.78 -17.37
N THR A 223 -18.47 -6.58 -17.72
CA THR A 223 -17.83 -6.51 -19.04
C THR A 223 -17.56 -7.90 -19.60
N ASP A 224 -17.41 -8.01 -20.90
CA ASP A 224 -17.07 -9.26 -21.56
C ASP A 224 -15.56 -9.46 -21.70
N GLU A 225 -14.80 -8.36 -21.80
CA GLU A 225 -13.35 -8.39 -21.95
C GLU A 225 -12.70 -7.12 -21.37
N LEU A 226 -11.39 -7.17 -21.19
CA LEU A 226 -10.54 -6.03 -20.79
C LEU A 226 -9.52 -5.77 -21.89
N GLU A 227 -9.47 -4.52 -22.36
CA GLU A 227 -8.50 -4.05 -23.34
C GLU A 227 -7.41 -3.23 -22.61
N LEU A 228 -6.32 -3.87 -22.28
CA LEU A 228 -5.17 -3.23 -21.64
C LEU A 228 -3.91 -3.61 -22.41
N ASP A 229 -3.13 -2.62 -22.83
CA ASP A 229 -1.93 -2.81 -23.64
C ASP A 229 -0.63 -2.51 -22.86
N ASP A 230 -0.38 -1.25 -22.61
CA ASP A 230 0.82 -0.76 -21.94
C ASP A 230 0.47 0.00 -20.67
N VAL A 231 1.19 -0.26 -19.57
CA VAL A 231 1.08 0.49 -18.31
C VAL A 231 2.47 0.80 -17.78
N THR A 232 2.71 2.05 -17.40
CA THR A 232 3.90 2.44 -16.65
C THR A 232 3.54 2.65 -15.19
N VAL A 233 4.20 1.92 -14.30
CA VAL A 233 4.01 2.06 -12.85
C VAL A 233 4.82 3.26 -12.36
N PRO A 234 4.20 4.27 -11.73
CA PRO A 234 4.91 5.40 -11.16
C PRO A 234 5.70 5.01 -9.91
N GLY A 235 6.57 5.90 -9.45
CA GLY A 235 7.26 5.76 -8.17
C GLY A 235 6.28 5.73 -6.99
N ASP A 236 6.55 4.87 -6.01
CA ASP A 236 5.69 4.68 -4.83
C ASP A 236 5.82 5.85 -3.85
N LEU A 237 4.75 6.60 -3.66
CA LEU A 237 4.70 7.69 -2.68
C LEU A 237 4.96 7.20 -1.25
N SER A 238 4.52 5.99 -0.88
CA SER A 238 4.81 5.43 0.45
C SER A 238 6.30 5.17 0.67
N SER A 239 7.00 4.75 -0.38
CA SER A 239 8.46 4.55 -0.35
C SER A 239 9.19 5.91 -0.39
N ALA A 240 8.73 6.84 -1.20
CA ALA A 240 9.22 8.21 -1.26
C ALA A 240 9.08 8.94 0.08
N ALA A 241 7.98 8.70 0.81
CA ALA A 241 7.66 9.35 2.08
C ALA A 241 8.77 9.21 3.14
N PHE A 242 9.51 8.10 3.15
CA PHE A 242 10.64 7.92 4.06
C PHE A 242 11.78 8.92 3.79
N PHE A 243 12.12 9.12 2.53
CA PHE A 243 13.15 10.09 2.13
C PHE A 243 12.64 11.53 2.21
N ILE A 244 11.36 11.77 1.98
CA ILE A 244 10.72 13.07 2.20
C ILE A 244 10.81 13.42 3.68
N ALA A 245 10.43 12.50 4.58
CA ALA A 245 10.55 12.73 6.03
C ALA A 245 12.00 12.95 6.45
N ALA A 246 12.95 12.14 5.95
CA ALA A 246 14.38 12.33 6.21
C ALA A 246 14.87 13.71 5.70
N GLY A 247 14.46 14.11 4.48
CA GLY A 247 14.83 15.39 3.88
C GLY A 247 14.29 16.61 4.65
N VAL A 248 13.11 16.47 5.27
CA VAL A 248 12.51 17.53 6.11
C VAL A 248 13.18 17.59 7.49
N LEU A 249 13.50 16.43 8.10
CA LEU A 249 14.04 16.33 9.46
C LEU A 249 15.53 16.64 9.55
N VAL A 250 16.34 16.14 8.59
CA VAL A 250 17.79 16.29 8.66
C VAL A 250 18.19 17.71 8.24
N PRO A 251 18.83 18.51 9.10
CA PRO A 251 19.16 19.90 8.81
C PRO A 251 20.00 20.05 7.52
N ARG A 252 19.80 21.14 6.77
CA ARG A 252 20.52 21.46 5.52
C ARG A 252 20.28 20.48 4.37
N SER A 253 19.29 19.60 4.49
CA SER A 253 18.90 18.70 3.40
C SER A 253 18.18 19.45 2.27
N ARG A 254 18.44 18.98 1.05
CA ARG A 254 17.69 19.35 -0.14
C ARG A 254 17.72 18.19 -1.13
N LEU A 255 16.56 17.60 -1.37
CA LEU A 255 16.37 16.42 -2.22
C LEU A 255 15.41 16.72 -3.36
N VAL A 256 15.60 16.04 -4.48
CA VAL A 256 14.58 15.93 -5.54
C VAL A 256 14.15 14.47 -5.61
N VAL A 257 12.87 14.19 -5.37
CA VAL A 257 12.30 12.86 -5.50
C VAL A 257 11.51 12.81 -6.80
N GLN A 258 12.01 12.05 -7.77
CA GLN A 258 11.50 12.09 -9.16
C GLN A 258 10.50 10.98 -9.46
N GLY A 259 9.56 11.29 -10.36
CA GLY A 259 8.64 10.31 -10.91
C GLY A 259 7.66 9.70 -9.90
N VAL A 260 7.31 10.43 -8.84
CA VAL A 260 6.42 9.97 -7.77
C VAL A 260 4.97 10.00 -8.21
N GLY A 261 4.23 8.94 -7.94
CA GLY A 261 2.77 8.93 -8.09
C GLY A 261 2.12 9.89 -7.10
N VAL A 262 1.46 10.92 -7.62
CA VAL A 262 0.85 11.99 -6.81
C VAL A 262 -0.68 11.99 -6.89
N ASN A 263 -1.26 10.82 -6.97
CA ASN A 263 -2.70 10.60 -6.86
C ASN A 263 -3.23 11.17 -5.53
N TRP A 264 -4.28 12.01 -5.59
CA TRP A 264 -4.80 12.70 -4.40
C TRP A 264 -5.25 11.74 -3.29
N THR A 265 -5.68 10.52 -3.65
CA THR A 265 -6.06 9.49 -2.65
C THR A 265 -4.88 8.89 -1.91
N ARG A 266 -3.65 9.29 -2.27
CA ARG A 266 -2.38 8.88 -1.65
C ARG A 266 -1.67 10.01 -0.92
N GLN A 267 -2.10 11.25 -1.12
CA GLN A 267 -1.40 12.45 -0.65
C GLN A 267 -1.62 12.78 0.83
N GLY A 268 -2.33 11.95 1.60
CA GLY A 268 -2.63 12.26 3.00
C GLY A 268 -1.40 12.64 3.81
N PHE A 269 -0.29 11.92 3.63
CA PHE A 269 1.00 12.24 4.28
C PHE A 269 1.53 13.63 3.87
N LEU A 270 1.54 13.95 2.58
CA LEU A 270 2.03 15.24 2.08
C LEU A 270 1.19 16.40 2.61
N ARG A 271 -0.12 16.23 2.73
CA ARG A 271 -1.03 17.25 3.27
C ARG A 271 -0.85 17.48 4.76
N VAL A 272 -0.66 16.41 5.51
CA VAL A 272 -0.34 16.51 6.93
C VAL A 272 1.01 17.19 7.11
N LEU A 273 2.01 16.82 6.30
CA LEU A 273 3.34 17.40 6.33
C LEU A 273 3.33 18.90 5.97
N ASP A 274 2.56 19.31 4.96
CA ASP A 274 2.34 20.73 4.60
C ASP A 274 1.73 21.51 5.78
N ARG A 275 0.69 20.95 6.42
CA ARG A 275 0.07 21.54 7.61
C ARG A 275 1.02 21.62 8.82
N MET A 276 1.99 20.71 8.91
CA MET A 276 3.09 20.77 9.88
C MET A 276 4.17 21.80 9.52
N GLY A 277 4.10 22.43 8.34
CA GLY A 277 5.12 23.38 7.85
C GLY A 277 6.28 22.72 7.09
N GLY A 278 6.18 21.45 6.75
CA GLY A 278 7.20 20.75 5.96
C GLY A 278 7.31 21.30 4.54
N ILE A 279 8.53 21.42 4.04
CA ILE A 279 8.80 22.03 2.73
C ILE A 279 8.88 20.91 1.67
N VAL A 280 7.77 20.71 0.96
CA VAL A 280 7.67 19.82 -0.21
C VAL A 280 6.95 20.58 -1.33
N VAL A 281 7.60 20.69 -2.48
CA VAL A 281 7.05 21.43 -3.63
C VAL A 281 6.97 20.51 -4.83
N GLY A 282 5.82 20.45 -5.49
CA GLY A 282 5.56 19.68 -6.71
C GLY A 282 4.12 19.85 -7.19
N ASP A 283 3.85 19.43 -8.42
CA ASP A 283 2.52 19.48 -9.03
C ASP A 283 1.67 18.30 -8.55
N LEU A 284 0.97 18.47 -7.44
CA LEU A 284 0.09 17.47 -6.86
C LEU A 284 -1.28 17.46 -7.56
N GLU A 285 -1.89 16.28 -7.69
CA GLU A 285 -3.29 16.19 -8.15
C GLU A 285 -4.23 16.90 -7.16
N GLU A 286 -5.20 17.65 -7.67
CA GLU A 286 -6.17 18.36 -6.84
C GLU A 286 -7.09 17.37 -6.08
N LEU A 287 -7.47 17.75 -4.86
CA LEU A 287 -8.40 16.97 -4.03
C LEU A 287 -9.73 16.77 -4.73
N GLY A 288 -10.22 15.53 -4.74
CA GLY A 288 -11.52 15.21 -5.30
C GLY A 288 -11.54 15.11 -6.83
N THR A 289 -10.38 15.18 -7.49
CA THR A 289 -10.28 14.91 -8.93
C THR A 289 -10.88 13.54 -9.24
N PRO A 290 -11.85 13.42 -10.14
CA PRO A 290 -12.38 12.13 -10.56
C PRO A 290 -11.28 11.26 -11.16
N PRO A 291 -11.30 9.92 -10.95
CA PRO A 291 -10.29 9.05 -11.52
C PRO A 291 -10.30 9.10 -13.05
N GLY A 292 -9.15 9.37 -13.65
CA GLY A 292 -8.87 9.19 -15.07
C GLY A 292 -8.20 7.83 -15.34
N PRO A 293 -7.86 7.51 -16.60
CA PRO A 293 -7.19 6.24 -16.93
C PRO A 293 -5.71 6.19 -16.52
N ASP A 294 -5.11 7.33 -16.22
CA ASP A 294 -3.70 7.43 -15.89
C ASP A 294 -3.48 7.80 -14.42
N GLU A 295 -2.36 7.35 -13.87
CA GLU A 295 -1.88 7.80 -12.56
C GLU A 295 -1.12 9.13 -12.74
N PRO A 296 -1.41 10.16 -11.93
CA PRO A 296 -0.67 11.41 -11.98
C PRO A 296 0.72 11.24 -11.39
N VAL A 297 1.73 11.87 -12.00
CA VAL A 297 3.14 11.75 -11.63
C VAL A 297 3.77 13.14 -11.53
N ALA A 298 4.61 13.35 -10.51
CA ALA A 298 5.37 14.59 -10.35
C ALA A 298 6.75 14.33 -9.77
N ASP A 299 7.64 15.32 -9.94
CA ASP A 299 8.88 15.45 -9.18
C ASP A 299 8.60 16.32 -7.94
N LEU A 300 9.19 15.95 -6.80
CA LEU A 300 9.00 16.62 -5.53
C LEU A 300 10.33 17.20 -5.03
N ASP A 301 10.40 18.53 -4.88
CA ASP A 301 11.50 19.22 -4.21
C ASP A 301 11.27 19.21 -2.70
N VAL A 302 12.23 18.70 -1.94
CA VAL A 302 12.15 18.55 -0.48
C VAL A 302 13.27 19.30 0.20
N ALA A 303 12.95 20.07 1.22
CA ALA A 303 13.94 20.80 2.02
C ALA A 303 13.66 20.69 3.52
N ALA A 304 14.72 20.74 4.31
CA ALA A 304 14.62 20.79 5.77
C ALA A 304 13.99 22.11 6.24
N GLY A 305 13.12 22.02 7.25
CA GLY A 305 12.44 23.17 7.83
C GLY A 305 11.88 22.89 9.23
N PRO A 306 11.48 23.92 9.97
CA PRO A 306 10.82 23.76 11.25
C PRO A 306 9.45 23.13 11.07
N LEU A 307 9.02 22.36 12.07
CA LEU A 307 7.73 21.69 12.08
C LEU A 307 6.89 22.14 13.27
N GLU A 308 5.58 22.19 13.07
CA GLU A 308 4.57 22.42 14.09
C GLU A 308 3.69 21.18 14.27
N GLY A 309 3.26 20.92 15.52
CA GLY A 309 2.37 19.82 15.83
C GLY A 309 1.00 19.99 15.18
N THR A 310 0.34 18.87 14.89
CA THR A 310 -0.98 18.87 14.25
C THR A 310 -1.83 17.69 14.69
N THR A 311 -3.13 17.75 14.39
CA THR A 311 -4.03 16.60 14.55
C THR A 311 -4.36 15.99 13.20
N VAL A 312 -4.23 14.66 13.10
CA VAL A 312 -4.78 13.87 12.01
C VAL A 312 -6.13 13.33 12.45
N GLU A 313 -7.18 13.76 11.79
CA GLU A 313 -8.55 13.35 12.09
C GLU A 313 -8.88 12.02 11.39
N PRO A 314 -9.91 11.27 11.87
CA PRO A 314 -10.24 9.95 11.34
C PRO A 314 -10.50 9.90 9.83
N GLU A 315 -11.05 10.99 9.27
CA GLU A 315 -11.35 11.10 7.84
C GLU A 315 -10.09 11.16 6.95
N GLU A 316 -8.96 11.61 7.51
CA GLU A 316 -7.67 11.74 6.82
C GLU A 316 -6.88 10.42 6.83
N VAL A 317 -7.17 9.55 7.82
CA VAL A 317 -6.42 8.30 8.04
C VAL A 317 -6.39 7.40 6.81
N PRO A 318 -7.48 7.16 6.05
CA PRO A 318 -7.44 6.29 4.88
C PRO A 318 -6.46 6.76 3.80
N LEU A 319 -6.21 8.06 3.68
CA LEU A 319 -5.32 8.68 2.69
C LEU A 319 -3.84 8.66 3.11
N ALA A 320 -3.54 8.39 4.39
CA ALA A 320 -2.19 8.43 4.99
C ALA A 320 -1.86 7.19 5.83
N ILE A 321 -2.72 6.18 5.87
CA ILE A 321 -2.65 5.09 6.86
C ILE A 321 -1.29 4.40 6.93
N ASP A 322 -0.62 4.27 5.80
CA ASP A 322 0.67 3.60 5.72
C ASP A 322 1.84 4.51 6.13
N GLU A 323 1.65 5.83 6.11
CA GLU A 323 2.63 6.86 6.45
C GLU A 323 2.44 7.45 7.86
N LEU A 324 1.39 7.08 8.60
CA LEU A 324 1.16 7.53 9.99
C LEU A 324 2.35 7.26 10.93
N PRO A 325 3.13 6.17 10.79
CA PRO A 325 4.38 6.01 11.53
C PRO A 325 5.39 7.15 11.34
N LEU A 326 5.48 7.68 10.09
CA LEU A 326 6.36 8.83 9.81
C LEU A 326 5.82 10.12 10.42
N ILE A 327 4.50 10.30 10.47
CA ILE A 327 3.88 11.45 11.16
C ILE A 327 4.21 11.43 12.65
N ALA A 328 4.25 10.25 13.29
CA ALA A 328 4.72 10.13 14.67
C ALA A 328 6.18 10.59 14.81
N LEU A 329 7.05 10.17 13.90
CA LEU A 329 8.46 10.57 13.90
C LEU A 329 8.61 12.09 13.68
N LEU A 330 7.91 12.67 12.70
CA LEU A 330 7.89 14.11 12.45
C LEU A 330 7.40 14.87 13.70
N GLY A 331 6.37 14.36 14.37
CA GLY A 331 5.85 14.90 15.63
C GLY A 331 6.89 14.99 16.75
N CYS A 332 7.87 14.08 16.80
CA CYS A 332 8.95 14.16 17.81
C CYS A 332 9.80 15.42 17.66
N PHE A 333 9.91 15.96 16.44
CA PHE A 333 10.71 17.14 16.12
C PHE A 333 9.87 18.43 15.97
N ALA A 334 8.54 18.31 15.98
CA ALA A 334 7.63 19.43 15.82
C ALA A 334 7.52 20.26 17.12
N GLU A 335 7.21 21.54 17.02
CA GLU A 335 6.80 22.34 18.18
C GLU A 335 5.34 22.03 18.53
N GLY A 336 5.07 21.70 19.79
CA GLY A 336 3.73 21.37 20.28
C GLY A 336 3.41 19.88 20.25
N GLU A 337 2.14 19.55 20.06
CA GLU A 337 1.63 18.16 20.11
C GLU A 337 1.10 17.70 18.76
N THR A 338 1.45 16.48 18.38
CA THR A 338 0.90 15.80 17.19
C THR A 338 0.04 14.63 17.64
N VAL A 339 -1.22 14.60 17.21
CA VAL A 339 -2.20 13.57 17.60
C VAL A 339 -2.75 12.87 16.36
N VAL A 340 -2.79 11.56 16.39
CA VAL A 340 -3.45 10.73 15.35
C VAL A 340 -4.61 10.00 15.98
N LYS A 341 -5.81 10.14 15.38
CA LYS A 341 -7.07 9.53 15.81
C LYS A 341 -7.63 8.62 14.72
N GLY A 342 -8.46 7.63 15.09
CA GLY A 342 -9.17 6.77 14.13
C GLY A 342 -8.26 5.82 13.34
N ALA A 343 -7.08 5.49 13.85
CA ALA A 343 -6.07 4.68 13.17
C ALA A 343 -5.95 3.24 13.72
N ASP A 344 -7.00 2.71 14.34
CA ASP A 344 -7.06 1.36 14.92
C ASP A 344 -6.72 0.26 13.90
N GLU A 345 -7.00 0.46 12.61
CA GLU A 345 -6.59 -0.44 11.52
C GLU A 345 -5.07 -0.69 11.46
N LEU A 346 -4.24 0.19 12.01
CA LEU A 346 -2.79 -0.02 12.12
C LEU A 346 -2.42 -1.22 13.00
N ARG A 347 -3.29 -1.60 13.93
CA ARG A 347 -3.08 -2.77 14.81
C ARG A 347 -3.22 -4.10 14.06
N LEU A 348 -3.91 -4.09 12.91
CA LEU A 348 -4.23 -5.27 12.08
C LEU A 348 -3.35 -5.39 10.83
N LYS A 349 -2.25 -4.62 10.76
CA LYS A 349 -1.27 -4.68 9.66
C LYS A 349 -0.28 -5.84 9.83
N GLU A 350 0.89 -5.76 9.23
CA GLU A 350 1.99 -6.74 9.34
C GLU A 350 2.40 -6.99 10.79
N SER A 351 2.33 -5.93 11.59
CA SER A 351 2.48 -5.90 13.04
C SER A 351 1.42 -5.00 13.66
N ASP A 352 1.28 -4.96 14.99
CA ASP A 352 0.61 -3.84 15.67
C ASP A 352 1.52 -2.61 15.52
N ARG A 353 1.25 -1.80 14.46
CA ARG A 353 2.06 -0.63 14.14
C ARG A 353 1.93 0.47 15.19
N ILE A 354 0.78 0.61 15.86
CA ILE A 354 0.64 1.59 16.96
C ILE A 354 1.62 1.23 18.08
N ALA A 355 1.58 -0.01 18.56
CA ALA A 355 2.50 -0.47 19.60
C ALA A 355 3.97 -0.42 19.14
N GLY A 356 4.26 -0.79 17.87
CA GLY A 356 5.60 -0.77 17.31
C GLY A 356 6.21 0.64 17.22
N VAL A 357 5.43 1.62 16.77
CA VAL A 357 5.83 3.02 16.68
C VAL A 357 6.04 3.62 18.06
N VAL A 358 5.08 3.45 18.97
CA VAL A 358 5.14 4.03 20.32
C VAL A 358 6.32 3.45 21.10
N ASP A 359 6.49 2.13 21.12
CA ASP A 359 7.59 1.49 21.84
C ASP A 359 8.95 1.85 21.21
N GLY A 360 9.02 1.82 19.87
CA GLY A 360 10.24 2.15 19.14
C GLY A 360 10.69 3.59 19.39
N LEU A 361 9.83 4.58 19.15
CA LEU A 361 10.20 6.00 19.32
C LEU A 361 10.44 6.37 20.79
N ARG A 362 9.64 5.81 21.72
CA ARG A 362 9.89 5.98 23.16
C ARG A 362 11.27 5.45 23.55
N GLY A 363 11.69 4.31 23.00
CA GLY A 363 13.01 3.74 23.21
C GLY A 363 14.15 4.67 22.71
N LEU A 364 13.86 5.53 21.75
CA LEU A 364 14.79 6.55 21.22
C LEU A 364 14.74 7.88 21.97
N GLY A 365 13.88 8.01 22.98
CA GLY A 365 13.76 9.22 23.81
C GLY A 365 12.57 10.13 23.50
N ALA A 366 11.62 9.68 22.65
CA ALA A 366 10.43 10.45 22.35
C ALA A 366 9.43 10.50 23.53
N ASP A 367 8.73 11.61 23.68
CA ASP A 367 7.54 11.75 24.52
C ASP A 367 6.30 11.39 23.69
N ILE A 368 5.95 10.10 23.68
CA ILE A 368 4.89 9.52 22.87
C ILE A 368 4.05 8.52 23.68
N GLU A 369 2.75 8.55 23.51
CA GLU A 369 1.83 7.59 24.12
C GLU A 369 0.84 7.01 23.10
N ALA A 370 0.47 5.73 23.30
CA ALA A 370 -0.60 5.11 22.53
C ALA A 370 -1.96 5.57 23.09
N THR A 371 -2.88 5.87 22.19
CA THR A 371 -4.31 6.02 22.51
C THR A 371 -5.07 4.74 22.12
N GLU A 372 -6.38 4.71 22.34
CA GLU A 372 -7.21 3.57 21.97
C GLU A 372 -7.13 3.29 20.45
N ASP A 373 -7.19 4.34 19.65
CA ASP A 373 -7.30 4.33 18.19
C ASP A 373 -6.15 5.04 17.45
N GLY A 374 -5.03 5.33 18.14
CA GLY A 374 -3.91 6.03 17.55
C GLY A 374 -2.77 6.29 18.51
N PHE A 375 -2.22 7.50 18.49
CA PHE A 375 -1.15 7.94 19.38
C PHE A 375 -1.09 9.47 19.50
N ALA A 376 -0.47 9.94 20.58
CA ALA A 376 -0.14 11.35 20.79
C ALA A 376 1.38 11.51 21.01
N VAL A 377 1.97 12.48 20.35
CA VAL A 377 3.41 12.79 20.41
C VAL A 377 3.58 14.23 20.86
N ARG A 378 4.29 14.45 21.95
CA ARG A 378 4.73 15.78 22.35
C ARG A 378 6.13 16.01 21.83
N GLY A 379 6.28 16.99 20.95
CA GLY A 379 7.56 17.27 20.33
C GLY A 379 8.61 17.81 21.32
N THR A 380 9.78 17.22 21.30
CA THR A 380 10.93 17.64 22.10
C THR A 380 11.99 18.34 21.24
N GLY A 381 11.81 18.32 19.92
CA GLY A 381 12.75 18.87 18.95
C GLY A 381 13.95 17.99 18.67
N GLU A 382 14.09 16.85 19.37
CA GLU A 382 15.23 15.94 19.24
C GLU A 382 14.88 14.51 19.62
N LEU A 383 15.65 13.56 19.12
CA LEU A 383 15.70 12.18 19.59
C LEU A 383 17.14 11.85 20.01
N ARG A 384 17.30 11.18 21.14
CA ARG A 384 18.64 10.75 21.58
C ARG A 384 19.22 9.72 20.63
N GLY A 385 18.47 8.70 20.28
CA GLY A 385 18.91 7.51 19.57
C GLY A 385 18.87 6.28 20.46
N GLY A 386 19.32 5.13 19.94
CA GLY A 386 19.26 3.86 20.66
C GLY A 386 19.01 2.68 19.76
N ALA A 387 18.10 1.75 20.13
CA ALA A 387 17.73 0.60 19.33
C ALA A 387 16.22 0.59 19.02
N LEU A 388 15.87 0.19 17.79
CA LEU A 388 14.48 0.01 17.37
C LEU A 388 14.31 -1.37 16.74
N ASP A 389 13.35 -2.15 17.24
CA ASP A 389 12.99 -3.45 16.67
C ASP A 389 11.91 -3.30 15.60
N SER A 390 12.23 -3.68 14.36
CA SER A 390 11.28 -3.68 13.22
C SER A 390 10.10 -4.62 13.43
N ARG A 391 10.18 -5.59 14.33
CA ARG A 391 9.17 -6.66 14.53
C ARG A 391 8.85 -7.44 13.24
N GLY A 392 9.76 -7.40 12.24
CA GLY A 392 9.56 -7.97 10.91
C GLY A 392 8.67 -7.13 9.99
N ASP A 393 8.33 -5.91 10.39
CA ASP A 393 7.57 -4.95 9.59
C ASP A 393 8.52 -3.99 8.86
N HIS A 394 8.42 -3.98 7.52
CA HIS A 394 9.28 -3.15 6.66
C HIS A 394 9.16 -1.65 6.96
N ARG A 395 7.97 -1.17 7.36
CA ARG A 395 7.77 0.26 7.67
C ARG A 395 8.44 0.65 8.98
N LEU A 396 8.42 -0.24 9.98
CA LEU A 396 9.14 0.00 11.23
C LEU A 396 10.65 -0.08 11.04
N ALA A 397 11.13 -0.98 10.16
CA ALA A 397 12.55 -1.05 9.81
C ALA A 397 13.04 0.27 9.21
N ILE A 398 12.35 0.79 8.20
CA ILE A 398 12.74 2.03 7.52
C ILE A 398 12.49 3.26 8.42
N LEU A 399 11.42 3.26 9.23
CA LEU A 399 11.19 4.31 10.25
C LEU A 399 12.40 4.43 11.19
N GLY A 400 12.93 3.29 11.66
CA GLY A 400 14.12 3.26 12.49
C GLY A 400 15.35 3.84 11.80
N ALA A 401 15.51 3.59 10.50
CA ALA A 401 16.59 4.18 9.72
C ALA A 401 16.45 5.71 9.59
N VAL A 402 15.26 6.21 9.26
CA VAL A 402 14.99 7.66 9.19
C VAL A 402 15.20 8.33 10.55
N ALA A 403 14.74 7.71 11.64
CA ALA A 403 14.98 8.19 12.99
C ALA A 403 16.47 8.25 13.32
N GLY A 404 17.26 7.26 12.84
CA GLY A 404 18.71 7.23 13.01
C GLY A 404 19.41 8.45 12.39
N LEU A 405 19.03 8.81 11.16
CA LEU A 405 19.57 9.97 10.46
C LEU A 405 19.32 11.30 11.20
N ALA A 406 18.16 11.42 11.86
CA ALA A 406 17.73 12.64 12.52
C ALA A 406 18.05 12.66 14.03
N SER A 407 18.51 11.57 14.64
CA SER A 407 18.82 11.46 16.06
C SER A 407 20.25 11.94 16.39
N GLN A 408 20.55 12.12 17.69
CA GLN A 408 21.86 12.58 18.16
C GLN A 408 22.95 11.49 18.11
N GLU A 409 22.60 10.24 18.46
CA GLU A 409 23.55 9.13 18.62
C GLU A 409 23.36 8.01 17.58
N GLY A 410 22.43 8.20 16.63
CA GLY A 410 22.03 7.19 15.66
C GLY A 410 21.14 6.09 16.24
N VAL A 411 20.69 5.19 15.40
CA VAL A 411 19.78 4.11 15.77
C VAL A 411 20.30 2.77 15.27
N GLU A 412 20.33 1.77 16.14
CA GLU A 412 20.50 0.37 15.76
C GLU A 412 19.12 -0.23 15.41
N VAL A 413 18.91 -0.51 14.13
CA VAL A 413 17.66 -1.13 13.64
C VAL A 413 17.79 -2.63 13.66
N LEU A 414 17.02 -3.30 14.55
CA LEU A 414 16.97 -4.75 14.63
C LEU A 414 16.00 -5.31 13.59
N GLY A 415 16.49 -6.21 12.71
CA GLY A 415 15.70 -6.79 11.61
C GLY A 415 15.50 -5.81 10.45
N MET A 416 16.55 -5.07 10.08
CA MET A 416 16.54 -4.14 8.94
C MET A 416 16.26 -4.82 7.60
N ASP A 417 16.54 -6.11 7.48
CA ASP A 417 16.26 -6.95 6.32
C ASP A 417 14.76 -6.97 5.94
N ALA A 418 13.87 -6.68 6.87
CA ALA A 418 12.43 -6.53 6.58
C ALA A 418 12.16 -5.41 5.56
N ALA A 419 13.01 -4.40 5.42
CA ALA A 419 12.85 -3.32 4.43
C ALA A 419 12.74 -3.85 3.01
N ALA A 420 13.47 -4.93 2.67
CA ALA A 420 13.46 -5.54 1.33
C ALA A 420 12.10 -6.12 0.89
N ILE A 421 11.14 -6.28 1.79
CA ILE A 421 9.78 -6.73 1.44
C ILE A 421 9.08 -5.75 0.48
N SER A 422 9.34 -4.45 0.62
CA SER A 422 8.74 -3.40 -0.22
C SER A 422 9.75 -2.46 -0.85
N TYR A 423 10.97 -2.38 -0.33
CA TYR A 423 12.02 -1.48 -0.81
C TYR A 423 13.39 -2.17 -0.76
N PRO A 424 13.67 -3.10 -1.69
CA PRO A 424 14.95 -3.83 -1.69
C PRO A 424 16.19 -2.93 -1.79
N GLY A 425 16.12 -1.84 -2.58
CA GLY A 425 17.22 -0.88 -2.79
C GLY A 425 17.36 0.21 -1.73
N PHE A 426 16.62 0.13 -0.61
CA PHE A 426 16.64 1.21 0.40
C PHE A 426 18.04 1.54 0.97
N PRO A 427 18.90 0.56 1.31
CA PRO A 427 20.24 0.87 1.84
C PRO A 427 21.14 1.60 0.85
N GLU A 428 21.06 1.22 -0.44
CA GLU A 428 21.83 1.81 -1.53
C GLU A 428 21.39 3.26 -1.78
N ASP A 429 20.09 3.48 -1.87
CA ASP A 429 19.50 4.81 -2.06
C ASP A 429 19.81 5.73 -0.88
N LEU A 430 19.74 5.20 0.36
CA LEU A 430 20.12 5.95 1.54
C LEU A 430 21.60 6.36 1.50
N ALA A 431 22.48 5.44 1.17
CA ALA A 431 23.92 5.70 1.10
C ALA A 431 24.29 6.71 0.01
N ALA A 432 23.50 6.80 -1.06
CA ALA A 432 23.72 7.74 -2.15
C ALA A 432 23.37 9.21 -1.79
N LEU A 433 22.57 9.43 -0.74
CA LEU A 433 22.06 10.75 -0.36
C LEU A 433 22.76 11.36 0.89
N VAL A 434 23.47 10.53 1.67
CA VAL A 434 24.18 10.95 2.91
C VAL A 434 25.55 11.54 2.68
#